data_89e750d4bca8e775a3efbafc9c9bd179
#
_entry.id   89e750d4bca8e775a3efbafc9c9bd179
#
_cell.length_a   1.000
_cell.length_b   1.000
_cell.length_c   1.000
_cell.angle_alpha   90.00
_cell.angle_beta   90.00
_cell.angle_gamma   90.00
#
_symmetry.space_group_name_H-M   'P 1'
#
loop_
_entity.id
_entity.type
_entity.pdbx_description
1 polymer ?
#
loop_
_entity_poly.entity_id
_entity_poly.type
_entity_poly.pdbx_seq_one_letter_code
_entity_poly.pdbx_strand_id
1 'polypeptide(L)'
;VCPSSDKEPLAGLVFKLASDPFVGHLAFFRIYSGVIEAGSTLYNANTGKKERLGRLLRMHANKREDIKSAGAGDIVALVGMKLASTGDTICDEKRPVVLESLDIPEPVIEVAIEPKTKTDRDALSAALNKLAKEDPSFRVKGNEETGQTLIAGMGELHLDIIVDRLVREFNVNANVGKPQVAYRETITKPSKSDLKYAKQSGGRGQYGHCVIEVEPNPEKGYEFVNAITGGVIPKEYIPSIDKGIQDALKSGVLAGFPVVDVKVTLVFGSYHEVDSSEQAFYVAGSMAIKDAMNKATPALLEPYMDVEVVTPDDYLGDVMGDLNGRRGRVQ
;
A
#
# COMPACT_ATOMS: atom_id res chain seq x y z
N VAL A 1 -10.38 6.94 -38.31
CA VAL A 1 -11.85 6.75 -38.42
C VAL A 1 -12.13 5.28 -38.53
N CYS A 2 -13.01 4.72 -37.70
CA CYS A 2 -13.50 3.33 -37.81
C CYS A 2 -14.94 3.42 -38.34
N PRO A 3 -15.20 3.07 -39.61
CA PRO A 3 -16.56 3.05 -40.13
C PRO A 3 -17.42 2.02 -39.42
N SER A 4 -18.67 2.36 -39.10
CA SER A 4 -19.62 1.44 -38.45
C SER A 4 -20.15 0.45 -39.48
N SER A 5 -19.44 -0.64 -39.67
CA SER A 5 -19.76 -1.70 -40.62
C SER A 5 -19.20 -3.04 -40.18
N ASP A 6 -19.97 -4.10 -40.41
CA ASP A 6 -19.57 -5.49 -40.06
C ASP A 6 -18.43 -5.98 -40.98
N LYS A 7 -18.19 -5.35 -42.16
CA LYS A 7 -17.15 -5.71 -43.10
C LYS A 7 -15.76 -5.17 -42.73
N GLU A 8 -15.73 -4.24 -41.81
CA GLU A 8 -14.49 -3.64 -41.31
C GLU A 8 -13.82 -4.48 -40.21
N PRO A 9 -12.53 -4.26 -39.95
CA PRO A 9 -11.86 -4.89 -38.82
C PRO A 9 -12.54 -4.55 -37.48
N LEU A 10 -12.54 -5.50 -36.54
CA LEU A 10 -13.10 -5.33 -35.20
C LEU A 10 -12.45 -4.15 -34.51
N ALA A 11 -13.28 -3.27 -33.96
CA ALA A 11 -12.89 -2.28 -32.94
C ALA A 11 -14.06 -1.99 -32.03
N GLY A 12 -13.84 -2.01 -30.74
CA GLY A 12 -14.84 -1.71 -29.73
C GLY A 12 -14.22 -1.35 -28.40
N LEU A 13 -15.06 -0.88 -27.50
CA LEU A 13 -14.69 -0.34 -26.18
C LEU A 13 -15.31 -1.16 -25.06
N VAL A 14 -14.49 -1.59 -24.11
CA VAL A 14 -14.97 -2.08 -22.82
C VAL A 14 -15.31 -0.88 -21.95
N PHE A 15 -16.61 -0.62 -21.76
CA PHE A 15 -17.05 0.57 -21.06
C PHE A 15 -17.50 0.34 -19.62
N LYS A 16 -17.68 -0.93 -19.22
CA LYS A 16 -18.06 -1.33 -17.86
C LYS A 16 -17.62 -2.75 -17.57
N LEU A 17 -17.15 -2.98 -16.34
CA LEU A 17 -16.98 -4.32 -15.78
C LEU A 17 -18.04 -4.59 -14.72
N ALA A 18 -18.43 -5.83 -14.57
CA ALA A 18 -19.31 -6.28 -13.49
C ALA A 18 -18.93 -7.69 -13.05
N SER A 19 -19.11 -7.99 -11.77
CA SER A 19 -18.97 -9.35 -11.24
C SER A 19 -20.34 -10.01 -11.14
N ASP A 20 -20.46 -11.17 -11.76
CA ASP A 20 -21.67 -11.96 -11.71
C ASP A 20 -21.42 -13.22 -10.90
N PRO A 21 -22.30 -13.59 -9.94
CA PRO A 21 -22.10 -14.75 -9.06
C PRO A 21 -21.99 -16.10 -9.79
N PHE A 22 -22.56 -16.20 -11.00
CA PHE A 22 -22.66 -17.45 -11.75
C PHE A 22 -21.67 -17.57 -12.90
N VAL A 23 -21.39 -16.48 -13.58
CA VAL A 23 -20.48 -16.46 -14.76
C VAL A 23 -19.15 -15.79 -14.50
N GLY A 24 -19.00 -15.16 -13.34
CA GLY A 24 -17.77 -14.46 -12.96
C GLY A 24 -17.69 -13.06 -13.58
N HIS A 25 -16.55 -12.72 -14.14
CA HIS A 25 -16.31 -11.40 -14.75
C HIS A 25 -17.06 -11.23 -16.06
N LEU A 26 -17.87 -10.16 -16.14
CA LEU A 26 -18.55 -9.67 -17.34
C LEU A 26 -17.88 -8.36 -17.78
N ALA A 27 -17.36 -8.30 -19.02
CA ALA A 27 -16.91 -7.07 -19.62
C ALA A 27 -17.96 -6.59 -20.64
N PHE A 28 -18.63 -5.49 -20.32
CA PHE A 28 -19.61 -4.88 -21.24
C PHE A 28 -18.85 -4.14 -22.34
N PHE A 29 -19.16 -4.51 -23.59
CA PHE A 29 -18.41 -4.12 -24.75
C PHE A 29 -19.32 -3.53 -25.82
N ARG A 30 -19.00 -2.31 -26.28
CA ARG A 30 -19.63 -1.66 -27.41
C ARG A 30 -18.82 -1.91 -28.67
N ILE A 31 -19.43 -2.53 -29.66
CA ILE A 31 -18.79 -2.77 -30.97
C ILE A 31 -19.03 -1.53 -31.84
N TYR A 32 -17.96 -0.89 -32.28
CA TYR A 32 -18.01 0.25 -33.18
C TYR A 32 -17.82 -0.14 -34.63
N SER A 33 -17.01 -1.16 -34.92
CA SER A 33 -16.83 -1.73 -36.24
C SER A 33 -16.48 -3.20 -36.17
N GLY A 34 -16.72 -3.91 -37.27
CA GLY A 34 -16.44 -5.34 -37.40
C GLY A 34 -17.42 -6.24 -36.65
N VAL A 35 -17.07 -7.51 -36.58
CA VAL A 35 -17.85 -8.58 -35.95
C VAL A 35 -16.99 -9.29 -34.93
N ILE A 36 -17.57 -9.61 -33.77
CA ILE A 36 -16.97 -10.44 -32.74
C ILE A 36 -17.64 -11.82 -32.72
N GLU A 37 -16.85 -12.87 -32.54
CA GLU A 37 -17.33 -14.24 -32.45
C GLU A 37 -16.97 -14.89 -31.11
N ALA A 38 -17.87 -15.68 -30.54
CA ALA A 38 -17.60 -16.43 -29.33
C ALA A 38 -16.45 -17.43 -29.56
N GLY A 39 -15.54 -17.54 -28.57
CA GLY A 39 -14.37 -18.42 -28.65
C GLY A 39 -13.17 -17.85 -29.43
N SER A 40 -13.31 -16.67 -30.06
CA SER A 40 -12.21 -16.00 -30.78
C SER A 40 -11.12 -15.49 -29.83
N THR A 41 -9.95 -15.24 -30.39
CA THR A 41 -8.85 -14.57 -29.67
C THR A 41 -8.92 -13.08 -29.98
N LEU A 42 -8.99 -12.27 -28.94
CA LEU A 42 -9.13 -10.81 -29.04
C LEU A 42 -7.83 -10.14 -28.64
N TYR A 43 -7.53 -9.02 -29.25
CA TYR A 43 -6.35 -8.19 -28.95
C TYR A 43 -6.76 -6.92 -28.20
N ASN A 44 -6.18 -6.72 -27.03
CA ASN A 44 -6.35 -5.51 -26.23
C ASN A 44 -5.26 -4.51 -26.63
N ALA A 45 -5.66 -3.41 -27.27
CA ALA A 45 -4.74 -2.41 -27.82
C ALA A 45 -4.05 -1.58 -26.72
N ASN A 46 -4.66 -1.42 -25.55
CA ASN A 46 -4.11 -0.64 -24.44
C ASN A 46 -2.98 -1.40 -23.72
N THR A 47 -3.14 -2.72 -23.57
CA THR A 47 -2.17 -3.57 -22.85
C THR A 47 -1.21 -4.32 -23.77
N GLY A 48 -1.48 -4.38 -25.09
CA GLY A 48 -0.73 -5.17 -26.05
C GLY A 48 -0.88 -6.69 -25.88
N LYS A 49 -1.88 -7.16 -25.14
CA LYS A 49 -2.08 -8.57 -24.80
C LYS A 49 -3.26 -9.17 -25.53
N LYS A 50 -3.16 -10.49 -25.77
CA LYS A 50 -4.25 -11.27 -26.34
C LYS A 50 -4.96 -12.06 -25.26
N GLU A 51 -6.28 -12.14 -25.36
CA GLU A 51 -7.11 -12.97 -24.50
C GLU A 51 -8.11 -13.77 -25.34
N ARG A 52 -8.43 -14.96 -24.89
CA ARG A 52 -9.45 -15.79 -25.51
C ARG A 52 -10.81 -15.45 -24.93
N LEU A 53 -11.73 -15.02 -25.77
CA LEU A 53 -13.14 -14.87 -25.42
C LEU A 53 -13.76 -16.24 -25.14
N GLY A 54 -14.33 -16.44 -23.95
CA GLY A 54 -15.03 -17.68 -23.63
C GLY A 54 -16.42 -17.68 -24.24
N ARG A 55 -17.32 -16.88 -23.68
CA ARG A 55 -18.72 -16.77 -24.09
C ARG A 55 -19.04 -15.33 -24.46
N LEU A 56 -20.00 -15.18 -25.38
CA LEU A 56 -20.56 -13.91 -25.79
C LEU A 56 -22.02 -13.86 -25.37
N LEU A 57 -22.41 -12.86 -24.61
CA LEU A 57 -23.76 -12.76 -24.06
C LEU A 57 -24.45 -11.47 -24.53
N ARG A 58 -25.73 -11.61 -24.90
CA ARG A 58 -26.66 -10.48 -24.99
C ARG A 58 -27.39 -10.33 -23.66
N MET A 59 -27.42 -9.13 -23.12
CA MET A 59 -27.99 -8.84 -21.82
C MET A 59 -29.32 -8.10 -21.96
N HIS A 60 -30.33 -8.58 -21.26
CA HIS A 60 -31.63 -7.91 -21.09
C HIS A 60 -31.91 -7.80 -19.59
N ALA A 61 -31.51 -6.69 -18.97
CA ALA A 61 -31.47 -6.55 -17.52
C ALA A 61 -30.69 -7.74 -16.90
N ASN A 62 -31.34 -8.58 -16.07
CA ASN A 62 -30.72 -9.75 -15.44
C ASN A 62 -30.80 -11.04 -16.29
N LYS A 63 -31.47 -10.99 -17.46
CA LYS A 63 -31.57 -12.15 -18.37
C LYS A 63 -30.35 -12.15 -19.30
N ARG A 64 -29.80 -13.35 -19.52
CA ARG A 64 -28.62 -13.60 -20.35
C ARG A 64 -29.00 -14.53 -21.48
N GLU A 65 -28.57 -14.19 -22.66
CA GLU A 65 -28.71 -15.00 -23.86
C GLU A 65 -27.33 -15.26 -24.47
N ASP A 66 -26.93 -16.53 -24.60
CA ASP A 66 -25.71 -16.88 -25.30
C ASP A 66 -25.88 -16.66 -26.79
N ILE A 67 -24.99 -15.87 -27.38
CA ILE A 67 -24.97 -15.61 -28.81
C ILE A 67 -23.64 -16.05 -29.42
N LYS A 68 -23.66 -16.39 -30.71
CA LYS A 68 -22.46 -16.85 -31.43
C LYS A 68 -21.62 -15.69 -31.96
N SER A 69 -22.27 -14.62 -32.36
CA SER A 69 -21.60 -13.44 -32.95
C SER A 69 -22.43 -12.20 -32.69
N ALA A 70 -21.78 -11.04 -32.78
CA ALA A 70 -22.38 -9.71 -32.73
C ALA A 70 -21.62 -8.76 -33.64
N GLY A 71 -22.31 -7.74 -34.20
CA GLY A 71 -21.78 -6.83 -35.19
C GLY A 71 -21.70 -5.37 -34.73
N ALA A 72 -21.30 -4.51 -35.67
CA ALA A 72 -21.15 -3.07 -35.43
C ALA A 72 -22.46 -2.42 -34.93
N GLY A 73 -22.38 -1.72 -33.81
CA GLY A 73 -23.53 -1.09 -33.14
C GLY A 73 -24.07 -1.88 -31.94
N ASP A 74 -23.78 -3.17 -31.84
CA ASP A 74 -24.22 -3.99 -30.71
C ASP A 74 -23.50 -3.66 -29.41
N ILE A 75 -24.22 -3.88 -28.29
CA ILE A 75 -23.65 -3.90 -26.94
C ILE A 75 -23.80 -5.33 -26.41
N VAL A 76 -22.69 -5.93 -26.02
CA VAL A 76 -22.62 -7.31 -25.56
C VAL A 76 -21.80 -7.43 -24.29
N ALA A 77 -21.92 -8.56 -23.60
CA ALA A 77 -21.05 -8.88 -22.46
C ALA A 77 -20.09 -10.01 -22.84
N LEU A 78 -18.80 -9.75 -22.66
CA LEU A 78 -17.72 -10.70 -22.90
C LEU A 78 -17.44 -11.46 -21.61
N VAL A 79 -17.43 -12.80 -21.66
CA VAL A 79 -17.12 -13.68 -20.53
C VAL A 79 -15.75 -14.30 -20.74
N GLY A 80 -14.92 -14.29 -19.67
CA GLY A 80 -13.59 -14.89 -19.70
C GLY A 80 -12.45 -13.92 -19.96
N MET A 81 -12.74 -12.65 -20.20
CA MET A 81 -11.74 -11.57 -20.31
C MET A 81 -11.23 -11.19 -18.91
N LYS A 82 -10.07 -11.72 -18.51
CA LYS A 82 -9.51 -11.54 -17.15
C LYS A 82 -8.65 -10.28 -17.02
N LEU A 83 -8.04 -9.86 -18.12
CA LEU A 83 -7.11 -8.74 -18.17
C LEU A 83 -7.74 -7.44 -18.67
N ALA A 84 -8.97 -7.50 -19.18
CA ALA A 84 -9.68 -6.34 -19.67
C ALA A 84 -10.06 -5.41 -18.49
N SER A 85 -9.89 -4.13 -18.71
CA SER A 85 -10.26 -3.03 -17.79
C SER A 85 -11.29 -2.10 -18.44
N THR A 86 -12.02 -1.34 -17.63
CA THR A 86 -12.91 -0.30 -18.13
C THR A 86 -12.09 0.76 -18.87
N GLY A 87 -12.48 1.10 -20.10
CA GLY A 87 -11.75 2.00 -20.99
C GLY A 87 -10.83 1.29 -22.00
N ASP A 88 -10.65 -0.03 -21.88
CA ASP A 88 -9.83 -0.78 -22.83
C ASP A 88 -10.48 -0.89 -24.22
N THR A 89 -9.66 -0.73 -25.25
CA THR A 89 -10.03 -0.99 -26.64
C THR A 89 -9.67 -2.40 -27.03
N ILE A 90 -10.65 -3.17 -27.48
CA ILE A 90 -10.46 -4.50 -28.06
C ILE A 90 -10.61 -4.37 -29.56
N CYS A 91 -9.62 -4.82 -30.32
CA CYS A 91 -9.59 -4.66 -31.77
C CYS A 91 -8.92 -5.84 -32.50
N ASP A 92 -8.89 -5.75 -33.84
CA ASP A 92 -8.10 -6.67 -34.69
C ASP A 92 -6.61 -6.34 -34.53
N GLU A 93 -5.80 -7.36 -34.24
CA GLU A 93 -4.35 -7.21 -34.09
C GLU A 93 -3.65 -6.68 -35.36
N LYS A 94 -4.18 -7.01 -36.54
CA LYS A 94 -3.61 -6.56 -37.81
C LYS A 94 -3.84 -5.07 -38.08
N ARG A 95 -4.82 -4.48 -37.41
CA ARG A 95 -5.14 -3.06 -37.52
C ARG A 95 -5.38 -2.49 -36.11
N PRO A 96 -4.33 -2.38 -35.28
CA PRO A 96 -4.50 -1.89 -33.90
C PRO A 96 -4.96 -0.43 -33.91
N VAL A 97 -5.97 -0.16 -33.11
CA VAL A 97 -6.51 1.17 -32.88
C VAL A 97 -6.81 1.32 -31.40
N VAL A 98 -6.53 2.48 -30.84
CA VAL A 98 -6.97 2.85 -29.48
C VAL A 98 -8.07 3.89 -29.67
N LEU A 99 -9.25 3.58 -29.13
CA LEU A 99 -10.38 4.50 -29.08
C LEU A 99 -10.15 5.52 -27.95
N GLU A 100 -10.98 6.54 -27.92
CA GLU A 100 -10.91 7.58 -26.88
C GLU A 100 -10.97 6.95 -25.49
N SER A 101 -9.98 7.28 -24.64
CA SER A 101 -9.93 6.81 -23.27
C SER A 101 -10.99 7.54 -22.42
N LEU A 102 -11.53 6.82 -21.44
CA LEU A 102 -12.40 7.46 -20.42
C LEU A 102 -11.52 8.33 -19.51
N ASP A 103 -11.92 9.60 -19.35
CA ASP A 103 -11.33 10.47 -18.35
C ASP A 103 -11.95 10.14 -16.99
N ILE A 104 -11.15 9.48 -16.15
CA ILE A 104 -11.59 9.03 -14.83
C ILE A 104 -11.02 9.98 -13.81
N PRO A 105 -11.88 10.70 -13.06
CA PRO A 105 -11.42 11.65 -12.06
C PRO A 105 -10.66 10.94 -10.92
N GLU A 106 -9.68 11.63 -10.38
CA GLU A 106 -8.93 11.16 -9.21
C GLU A 106 -9.83 11.14 -7.96
N PRO A 107 -9.69 10.13 -7.09
CA PRO A 107 -10.40 10.07 -5.83
C PRO A 107 -10.08 11.28 -4.94
N VAL A 108 -11.08 11.79 -4.24
CA VAL A 108 -10.97 13.01 -3.42
C VAL A 108 -10.95 12.76 -1.92
N ILE A 109 -11.37 11.57 -1.47
CA ILE A 109 -11.30 11.19 -0.05
C ILE A 109 -10.72 9.80 0.12
N GLU A 110 -10.14 9.58 1.28
CA GLU A 110 -9.51 8.32 1.64
C GLU A 110 -9.88 7.93 3.08
N VAL A 111 -10.18 6.65 3.30
CA VAL A 111 -10.47 6.07 4.61
C VAL A 111 -9.70 4.77 4.80
N ALA A 112 -9.40 4.43 6.06
CA ALA A 112 -8.81 3.14 6.39
C ALA A 112 -9.91 2.08 6.51
N ILE A 113 -9.64 0.86 6.01
CA ILE A 113 -10.52 -0.28 6.13
C ILE A 113 -9.77 -1.46 6.72
N GLU A 114 -10.36 -2.08 7.75
CA GLU A 114 -9.74 -3.19 8.47
C GLU A 114 -10.73 -4.36 8.59
N PRO A 115 -10.29 -5.60 8.37
CA PRO A 115 -11.17 -6.76 8.56
C PRO A 115 -11.52 -6.93 10.04
N LYS A 116 -12.77 -7.29 10.36
CA LYS A 116 -13.19 -7.55 11.75
C LYS A 116 -12.56 -8.80 12.33
N THR A 117 -12.27 -9.79 11.51
CA THR A 117 -11.66 -11.06 11.93
C THR A 117 -10.47 -11.43 11.04
N LYS A 118 -9.62 -12.35 11.51
CA LYS A 118 -8.49 -12.86 10.72
C LYS A 118 -8.95 -13.58 9.44
N THR A 119 -10.09 -14.25 9.50
CA THR A 119 -10.69 -14.96 8.35
C THR A 119 -11.21 -14.00 7.29
N ASP A 120 -11.62 -12.79 7.68
CA ASP A 120 -12.09 -11.76 6.74
C ASP A 120 -10.94 -11.11 5.95
N ARG A 121 -9.67 -11.26 6.36
CA ARG A 121 -8.54 -10.58 5.73
C ARG A 121 -8.39 -10.92 4.25
N ASP A 122 -8.33 -12.21 3.93
CA ASP A 122 -8.12 -12.65 2.54
C ASP A 122 -9.37 -12.39 1.70
N ALA A 123 -10.55 -12.57 2.30
CA ALA A 123 -11.82 -12.27 1.68
C ALA A 123 -11.98 -10.77 1.38
N LEU A 124 -11.56 -9.89 2.31
CA LEU A 124 -11.58 -8.43 2.13
C LEU A 124 -10.67 -8.03 0.96
N SER A 125 -9.43 -8.51 0.93
CA SER A 125 -8.50 -8.20 -0.16
C SER A 125 -9.03 -8.65 -1.52
N ALA A 126 -9.62 -9.86 -1.60
CA ALA A 126 -10.21 -10.37 -2.83
C ALA A 126 -11.44 -9.56 -3.27
N ALA A 127 -12.31 -9.15 -2.33
CA ALA A 127 -13.49 -8.36 -2.62
C ALA A 127 -13.12 -6.93 -3.07
N LEU A 128 -12.19 -6.26 -2.36
CA LEU A 128 -11.71 -4.94 -2.73
C LEU A 128 -11.08 -4.92 -4.13
N ASN A 129 -10.29 -5.94 -4.48
CA ASN A 129 -9.70 -6.06 -5.82
C ASN A 129 -10.75 -6.23 -6.91
N LYS A 130 -11.87 -6.92 -6.62
CA LYS A 130 -12.97 -7.04 -7.59
C LYS A 130 -13.68 -5.70 -7.76
N LEU A 131 -13.98 -5.01 -6.66
CA LEU A 131 -14.64 -3.70 -6.69
C LEU A 131 -13.79 -2.65 -7.42
N ALA A 132 -12.47 -2.63 -7.18
CA ALA A 132 -11.56 -1.72 -7.87
C ALA A 132 -11.44 -2.00 -9.38
N LYS A 133 -11.69 -3.24 -9.82
CA LYS A 133 -11.79 -3.55 -11.26
C LYS A 133 -13.09 -3.07 -11.89
N GLU A 134 -14.19 -3.11 -11.12
CA GLU A 134 -15.50 -2.67 -11.59
C GLU A 134 -15.62 -1.15 -11.68
N ASP A 135 -15.02 -0.47 -10.71
CA ASP A 135 -15.07 0.98 -10.58
C ASP A 135 -13.65 1.59 -10.63
N PRO A 136 -13.28 2.18 -11.75
CA PRO A 136 -11.94 2.77 -11.92
C PRO A 136 -11.72 4.05 -11.09
N SER A 137 -12.78 4.67 -10.55
CA SER A 137 -12.68 5.82 -9.62
C SER A 137 -12.47 5.36 -8.17
N PHE A 138 -12.57 4.07 -7.89
CA PHE A 138 -12.29 3.47 -6.60
C PHE A 138 -10.89 2.89 -6.57
N ARG A 139 -10.07 3.30 -5.60
CA ARG A 139 -8.68 2.82 -5.46
C ARG A 139 -8.45 2.16 -4.12
N VAL A 140 -7.59 1.15 -4.13
CA VAL A 140 -7.15 0.43 -2.93
C VAL A 140 -5.63 0.52 -2.84
N LYS A 141 -5.13 0.95 -1.68
CA LYS A 141 -3.70 1.15 -1.44
C LYS A 141 -3.32 0.57 -0.07
N GLY A 142 -2.23 -0.17 -0.01
CA GLY A 142 -1.58 -0.52 1.25
C GLY A 142 -0.72 0.64 1.74
N ASN A 143 -0.87 1.04 2.99
CA ASN A 143 0.05 1.95 3.63
C ASN A 143 1.15 1.13 4.31
N GLU A 144 2.35 1.13 3.76
CA GLU A 144 3.48 0.35 4.28
C GLU A 144 3.95 0.82 5.65
N GLU A 145 3.76 2.10 5.97
CA GLU A 145 4.20 2.68 7.23
C GLU A 145 3.27 2.34 8.39
N THR A 146 1.95 2.34 8.17
CA THR A 146 0.95 2.06 9.20
C THR A 146 0.43 0.63 9.15
N GLY A 147 0.71 -0.10 8.04
CA GLY A 147 0.19 -1.44 7.78
C GLY A 147 -1.31 -1.47 7.47
N GLN A 148 -1.96 -0.31 7.32
CA GLN A 148 -3.37 -0.20 7.02
C GLN A 148 -3.67 -0.40 5.53
N THR A 149 -4.84 -0.93 5.22
CA THR A 149 -5.44 -0.87 3.90
C THR A 149 -6.26 0.40 3.80
N LEU A 150 -5.96 1.23 2.80
CA LEU A 150 -6.67 2.47 2.52
C LEU A 150 -7.53 2.28 1.28
N ILE A 151 -8.74 2.82 1.32
CA ILE A 151 -9.64 2.87 0.19
C ILE A 151 -9.96 4.33 -0.13
N ALA A 152 -9.87 4.69 -1.39
CA ALA A 152 -10.09 6.04 -1.87
C ALA A 152 -11.24 6.08 -2.90
N GLY A 153 -12.03 7.14 -2.85
CA GLY A 153 -13.22 7.30 -3.70
C GLY A 153 -13.63 8.76 -3.89
N MET A 154 -14.70 8.95 -4.66
CA MET A 154 -15.19 10.28 -5.10
C MET A 154 -15.97 11.03 -4.01
N GLY A 155 -16.19 10.44 -2.84
CA GLY A 155 -16.92 11.06 -1.74
C GLY A 155 -17.34 10.03 -0.69
N GLU A 156 -17.85 10.51 0.46
CA GLU A 156 -18.29 9.67 1.56
C GLU A 156 -19.36 8.66 1.12
N LEU A 157 -20.39 9.11 0.42
CA LEU A 157 -21.45 8.23 -0.08
C LEU A 157 -20.91 7.13 -1.01
N HIS A 158 -19.91 7.44 -1.84
CA HIS A 158 -19.27 6.44 -2.70
C HIS A 158 -18.63 5.35 -1.87
N LEU A 159 -17.82 5.71 -0.86
CA LEU A 159 -17.16 4.74 0.01
C LEU A 159 -18.15 3.97 0.88
N ASP A 160 -19.21 4.59 1.36
CA ASP A 160 -20.29 3.92 2.10
C ASP A 160 -20.96 2.84 1.26
N ILE A 161 -21.24 3.11 -0.03
CA ILE A 161 -21.80 2.14 -0.97
C ILE A 161 -20.83 0.98 -1.18
N ILE A 162 -19.53 1.25 -1.33
CA ILE A 162 -18.50 0.20 -1.46
C ILE A 162 -18.48 -0.69 -0.22
N VAL A 163 -18.53 -0.11 0.97
CA VAL A 163 -18.56 -0.85 2.25
C VAL A 163 -19.85 -1.67 2.39
N ASP A 164 -21.00 -1.10 2.01
CA ASP A 164 -22.27 -1.84 1.99
C ASP A 164 -22.23 -3.03 1.01
N ARG A 165 -21.64 -2.86 -0.16
CA ARG A 165 -21.41 -3.94 -1.13
C ARG A 165 -20.48 -5.05 -0.59
N LEU A 166 -19.43 -4.71 0.17
CA LEU A 166 -18.57 -5.70 0.82
C LEU A 166 -19.38 -6.63 1.74
N VAL A 167 -20.32 -6.07 2.49
CA VAL A 167 -21.16 -6.85 3.40
C VAL A 167 -22.21 -7.67 2.61
N ARG A 168 -22.96 -7.02 1.70
CA ARG A 168 -24.11 -7.66 1.03
C ARG A 168 -23.73 -8.62 -0.08
N GLU A 169 -22.73 -8.27 -0.89
CA GLU A 169 -22.37 -9.07 -2.07
C GLU A 169 -21.27 -10.08 -1.78
N PHE A 170 -20.31 -9.71 -0.90
CA PHE A 170 -19.14 -10.54 -0.60
C PHE A 170 -19.16 -11.19 0.77
N ASN A 171 -20.14 -10.85 1.62
CA ASN A 171 -20.28 -11.32 2.99
C ASN A 171 -19.02 -11.09 3.84
N VAL A 172 -18.38 -9.93 3.65
CA VAL A 172 -17.16 -9.52 4.34
C VAL A 172 -17.46 -8.35 5.27
N ASN A 173 -17.17 -8.54 6.57
CA ASN A 173 -17.32 -7.48 7.56
C ASN A 173 -16.00 -6.74 7.77
N ALA A 174 -16.05 -5.42 7.72
CA ALA A 174 -14.93 -4.56 7.92
C ALA A 174 -15.26 -3.38 8.85
N ASN A 175 -14.24 -2.84 9.52
CA ASN A 175 -14.31 -1.58 10.22
C ASN A 175 -13.73 -0.49 9.33
N VAL A 176 -14.41 0.65 9.26
CA VAL A 176 -13.96 1.82 8.52
C VAL A 176 -13.58 2.91 9.52
N GLY A 177 -12.46 3.56 9.29
CA GLY A 177 -11.96 4.61 10.19
C GLY A 177 -11.08 5.62 9.45
N LYS A 178 -10.61 6.61 10.19
CA LYS A 178 -9.64 7.57 9.66
C LYS A 178 -8.29 6.90 9.47
N PRO A 179 -7.53 7.26 8.41
CA PRO A 179 -6.15 6.83 8.28
C PRO A 179 -5.32 7.23 9.50
N GLN A 180 -4.41 6.37 9.90
CA GLN A 180 -3.48 6.68 10.98
C GLN A 180 -2.39 7.62 10.48
N VAL A 181 -1.99 8.55 11.34
CA VAL A 181 -0.83 9.41 11.07
C VAL A 181 0.44 8.59 11.23
N ALA A 182 1.33 8.66 10.24
CA ALA A 182 2.63 7.96 10.25
C ALA A 182 3.64 8.71 11.13
N TYR A 183 3.45 8.63 12.44
CA TYR A 183 4.38 9.21 13.41
C TYR A 183 5.73 8.51 13.36
N ARG A 184 6.79 9.26 13.72
CA ARG A 184 8.15 8.78 13.98
C ARG A 184 8.61 9.25 15.35
N GLU A 185 9.64 8.62 15.88
CA GLU A 185 10.35 9.11 17.06
C GLU A 185 11.76 9.55 16.68
N THR A 186 12.31 10.46 17.45
CA THR A 186 13.73 10.87 17.38
C THR A 186 14.22 11.26 18.76
N ILE A 187 15.49 11.64 18.85
CA ILE A 187 16.09 12.19 20.06
C ILE A 187 16.49 13.63 19.83
N THR A 188 16.42 14.46 20.87
CA THR A 188 16.76 15.90 20.77
C THR A 188 18.08 16.27 21.41
N LYS A 189 18.66 15.39 22.22
CA LYS A 189 19.91 15.62 22.93
C LYS A 189 20.83 14.40 22.82
N PRO A 190 22.15 14.59 22.82
CA PRO A 190 23.07 13.47 22.93
C PRO A 190 22.95 12.81 24.31
N SER A 191 23.19 11.51 24.34
CA SER A 191 23.26 10.75 25.58
C SER A 191 24.22 9.57 25.48
N LYS A 192 24.50 8.96 26.62
CA LYS A 192 25.36 7.79 26.74
C LYS A 192 24.69 6.70 27.55
N SER A 193 24.83 5.46 27.11
CA SER A 193 24.42 4.28 27.86
C SER A 193 25.61 3.34 28.05
N ASP A 194 25.79 2.94 29.28
CA ASP A 194 26.75 1.90 29.68
C ASP A 194 25.91 0.73 30.17
N LEU A 195 25.76 -0.32 29.33
CA LEU A 195 24.83 -1.41 29.63
C LEU A 195 25.53 -2.75 29.58
N LYS A 196 25.38 -3.46 30.70
CA LYS A 196 25.87 -4.81 30.89
C LYS A 196 24.68 -5.77 31.00
N TYR A 197 24.54 -6.61 29.99
CA TYR A 197 23.62 -7.74 30.01
C TYR A 197 24.33 -8.97 30.55
N ALA A 198 23.95 -9.39 31.76
CA ALA A 198 24.47 -10.61 32.38
C ALA A 198 23.29 -11.42 32.92
N LYS A 199 23.17 -12.67 32.46
CA LYS A 199 22.14 -13.62 32.91
C LYS A 199 22.77 -14.97 33.16
N GLN A 200 22.56 -15.51 34.35
CA GLN A 200 23.04 -16.82 34.74
C GLN A 200 21.85 -17.69 35.16
N SER A 201 21.59 -18.75 34.44
CA SER A 201 20.48 -19.67 34.69
C SER A 201 21.00 -21.09 34.50
N GLY A 202 21.58 -21.68 35.54
CA GLY A 202 21.97 -23.09 35.65
C GLY A 202 22.64 -23.66 34.39
N GLY A 203 23.92 -23.37 34.16
CA GLY A 203 24.68 -23.79 32.99
C GLY A 203 25.50 -22.66 32.38
N ARG A 204 25.70 -22.66 31.04
CA ARG A 204 26.39 -21.57 30.33
C ARG A 204 25.63 -20.27 30.50
N GLY A 205 26.25 -19.22 31.05
CA GLY A 205 25.68 -17.90 31.19
C GLY A 205 25.52 -17.15 29.89
N GLN A 206 24.93 -15.94 29.97
CA GLN A 206 24.89 -14.99 28.87
C GLN A 206 25.54 -13.69 29.34
N TYR A 207 26.48 -13.18 28.55
CA TYR A 207 27.20 -11.94 28.86
C TYR A 207 27.39 -11.10 27.62
N GLY A 208 26.93 -9.85 27.67
CA GLY A 208 27.20 -8.83 26.66
C GLY A 208 27.27 -7.46 27.33
N HIS A 209 28.35 -6.72 27.10
CA HIS A 209 28.53 -5.39 27.65
C HIS A 209 28.91 -4.43 26.53
N CYS A 210 28.12 -3.40 26.31
CA CYS A 210 28.38 -2.35 25.34
C CYS A 210 28.11 -0.98 25.93
N VAL A 211 28.98 -0.03 25.59
CA VAL A 211 28.83 1.38 25.89
C VAL A 211 28.62 2.11 24.57
N ILE A 212 27.47 2.75 24.45
CA ILE A 212 27.10 3.50 23.26
C ILE A 212 26.87 4.98 23.59
N GLU A 213 27.21 5.83 22.64
CA GLU A 213 26.85 7.24 22.63
C GLU A 213 25.87 7.45 21.49
N VAL A 214 24.78 8.18 21.76
CA VAL A 214 23.76 8.52 20.77
C VAL A 214 23.67 10.03 20.62
N GLU A 215 23.49 10.48 19.38
CA GLU A 215 23.31 11.90 19.06
C GLU A 215 22.27 12.06 17.95
N PRO A 216 21.54 13.20 17.92
CA PRO A 216 20.65 13.53 16.82
C PRO A 216 21.43 13.58 15.48
N ASN A 217 20.85 13.07 14.41
CA ASN A 217 21.45 13.02 13.08
C ASN A 217 20.43 13.50 12.00
N PRO A 218 19.99 14.77 12.07
CA PRO A 218 18.89 15.27 11.24
C PRO A 218 19.10 15.01 9.75
N GLU A 219 18.04 14.50 9.08
CA GLU A 219 17.98 14.25 7.63
C GLU A 219 18.96 13.19 7.09
N LYS A 220 19.73 12.51 7.97
CA LYS A 220 20.69 11.48 7.56
C LYS A 220 20.25 10.06 7.94
N GLY A 221 19.14 9.94 8.66
CA GLY A 221 18.60 8.67 9.09
C GLY A 221 19.46 8.00 10.17
N TYR A 222 19.53 6.67 10.12
CA TYR A 222 20.32 5.89 11.06
C TYR A 222 21.77 5.75 10.61
N GLU A 223 22.72 6.02 11.53
CA GLU A 223 24.13 5.82 11.30
C GLU A 223 24.75 5.07 12.49
N PHE A 224 25.51 4.00 12.22
CA PHE A 224 26.26 3.26 13.23
C PHE A 224 27.76 3.46 13.03
N VAL A 225 28.43 3.90 14.07
CA VAL A 225 29.90 4.11 14.08
C VAL A 225 30.54 3.19 15.09
N ASN A 226 31.48 2.38 14.63
CA ASN A 226 32.32 1.57 15.49
C ASN A 226 33.60 2.32 15.87
N ALA A 227 33.70 2.77 17.12
CA ALA A 227 34.88 3.44 17.68
C ALA A 227 35.65 2.55 18.68
N ILE A 228 35.43 1.23 18.67
CA ILE A 228 36.13 0.30 19.53
C ILE A 228 37.62 0.28 19.20
N THR A 229 38.44 0.44 20.23
CA THR A 229 39.89 0.30 20.17
C THR A 229 40.38 -0.81 21.13
N GLY A 230 41.52 -1.41 20.83
CA GLY A 230 42.15 -2.40 21.73
C GLY A 230 41.49 -3.77 21.80
N GLY A 231 40.49 -4.06 20.93
CA GLY A 231 39.89 -5.40 20.86
C GLY A 231 39.03 -5.80 22.07
N VAL A 232 38.55 -4.83 22.85
CA VAL A 232 37.72 -5.07 24.05
C VAL A 232 36.39 -5.76 23.78
N ILE A 233 35.92 -5.71 22.53
CA ILE A 233 34.85 -6.54 22.00
C ILE A 233 35.38 -7.26 20.75
N PRO A 234 35.28 -8.58 20.63
CA PRO A 234 35.61 -9.32 19.42
C PRO A 234 34.82 -8.78 18.22
N LYS A 235 35.49 -8.65 17.08
CA LYS A 235 34.89 -8.04 15.86
C LYS A 235 33.61 -8.76 15.39
N GLU A 236 33.52 -10.06 15.63
CA GLU A 236 32.39 -10.90 15.28
C GLU A 236 31.07 -10.52 15.99
N TYR A 237 31.15 -9.88 17.17
CA TYR A 237 29.96 -9.48 17.95
C TYR A 237 29.45 -8.08 17.58
N ILE A 238 30.24 -7.25 16.92
CA ILE A 238 29.86 -5.88 16.56
C ILE A 238 28.64 -5.83 15.64
N PRO A 239 28.52 -6.68 14.57
CA PRO A 239 27.32 -6.72 13.75
C PRO A 239 26.06 -7.11 14.52
N SER A 240 26.19 -7.95 15.55
CA SER A 240 25.08 -8.36 16.40
C SER A 240 24.58 -7.23 17.30
N ILE A 241 25.50 -6.37 17.78
CA ILE A 241 25.13 -5.14 18.52
C ILE A 241 24.35 -4.22 17.61
N ASP A 242 24.87 -3.91 16.42
CA ASP A 242 24.22 -3.04 15.45
C ASP A 242 22.84 -3.55 15.05
N LYS A 243 22.71 -4.84 14.76
CA LYS A 243 21.42 -5.48 14.46
C LYS A 243 20.43 -5.35 15.63
N GLY A 244 20.90 -5.56 16.87
CA GLY A 244 20.08 -5.39 18.06
C GLY A 244 19.57 -3.96 18.25
N ILE A 245 20.42 -2.99 17.92
CA ILE A 245 20.06 -1.57 17.90
C ILE A 245 19.00 -1.27 16.83
N GLN A 246 19.24 -1.67 15.58
CA GLN A 246 18.32 -1.44 14.47
C GLN A 246 16.94 -2.06 14.70
N ASP A 247 16.89 -3.27 15.24
CA ASP A 247 15.61 -3.92 15.55
C ASP A 247 14.88 -3.22 16.71
N ALA A 248 15.61 -2.67 17.68
CA ALA A 248 15.02 -1.89 18.76
C ALA A 248 14.48 -0.52 18.28
N LEU A 249 15.13 0.08 17.28
CA LEU A 249 14.69 1.35 16.67
C LEU A 249 13.42 1.22 15.83
N LYS A 250 13.01 0.02 15.45
CA LYS A 250 11.70 -0.21 14.79
C LYS A 250 10.51 0.09 15.70
N SER A 251 10.74 0.08 17.01
CA SER A 251 9.74 0.38 18.02
C SER A 251 10.35 1.31 19.05
N GLY A 252 10.01 2.59 19.00
CA GLY A 252 10.56 3.62 19.86
C GLY A 252 10.17 3.46 21.33
N VAL A 253 10.70 4.35 22.16
CA VAL A 253 10.53 4.31 23.62
C VAL A 253 9.44 5.24 24.15
N LEU A 254 8.96 6.18 23.32
CA LEU A 254 7.96 7.18 23.72
C LEU A 254 6.54 6.71 23.45
N ALA A 255 6.24 6.30 22.22
CA ALA A 255 4.91 5.87 21.79
C ALA A 255 4.94 4.60 20.90
N GLY A 256 6.11 4.02 20.71
CA GLY A 256 6.27 2.77 19.94
C GLY A 256 6.41 2.96 18.43
N PHE A 257 6.58 4.19 17.95
CA PHE A 257 6.80 4.47 16.55
C PHE A 257 8.27 4.26 16.13
N PRO A 258 8.54 3.96 14.86
CA PRO A 258 9.90 3.81 14.37
C PRO A 258 10.74 5.06 14.62
N VAL A 259 11.99 4.84 15.03
CA VAL A 259 12.95 5.91 15.34
C VAL A 259 13.78 6.25 14.13
N VAL A 260 13.95 7.54 13.85
CA VAL A 260 14.74 8.07 12.74
C VAL A 260 15.75 9.12 13.21
N ASP A 261 16.71 9.43 12.37
CA ASP A 261 17.66 10.52 12.55
C ASP A 261 18.50 10.41 13.83
N VAL A 262 19.05 9.22 14.04
CA VAL A 262 19.88 8.89 15.20
C VAL A 262 21.23 8.32 14.75
N LYS A 263 22.33 8.92 15.24
CA LYS A 263 23.66 8.35 15.12
C LYS A 263 24.05 7.66 16.41
N VAL A 264 24.55 6.44 16.28
CA VAL A 264 24.98 5.61 17.40
C VAL A 264 26.47 5.28 17.25
N THR A 265 27.25 5.65 18.24
CA THR A 265 28.69 5.35 18.30
C THR A 265 28.96 4.32 19.39
N LEU A 266 29.45 3.16 19.00
CA LEU A 266 29.91 2.13 19.94
C LEU A 266 31.33 2.47 20.39
N VAL A 267 31.47 2.92 21.65
CA VAL A 267 32.75 3.49 22.18
C VAL A 267 33.53 2.54 23.07
N PHE A 268 32.86 1.63 23.77
CA PHE A 268 33.52 0.69 24.66
C PHE A 268 32.64 -0.55 24.91
N GLY A 269 33.21 -1.55 25.55
CA GLY A 269 32.50 -2.72 26.04
C GLY A 269 33.46 -3.76 26.60
N SER A 270 32.94 -4.90 26.99
CA SER A 270 33.73 -6.05 27.42
C SER A 270 33.03 -7.34 27.07
N TYR A 271 33.78 -8.43 26.99
CA TYR A 271 33.27 -9.75 26.74
C TYR A 271 33.76 -10.74 27.81
N HIS A 272 33.11 -11.89 27.88
CA HIS A 272 33.49 -13.01 28.73
C HIS A 272 33.75 -14.23 27.83
N GLU A 273 34.90 -14.87 27.96
CA GLU A 273 35.34 -15.95 27.05
C GLU A 273 34.36 -17.12 26.91
N VAL A 274 33.59 -17.43 27.97
CA VAL A 274 32.66 -18.57 28.01
C VAL A 274 31.20 -18.15 27.78
N ASP A 275 30.78 -17.01 28.36
CA ASP A 275 29.38 -16.61 28.44
C ASP A 275 28.96 -15.58 27.36
N SER A 276 29.93 -15.04 26.61
CA SER A 276 29.62 -14.14 25.51
C SER A 276 29.15 -14.89 24.26
N SER A 277 28.20 -14.31 23.56
CA SER A 277 27.66 -14.83 22.31
C SER A 277 27.06 -13.69 21.48
N GLU A 278 26.87 -13.90 20.17
CA GLU A 278 26.17 -12.99 19.28
C GLU A 278 24.79 -12.60 19.84
N GLN A 279 24.05 -13.57 20.38
CA GLN A 279 22.73 -13.33 20.96
C GLN A 279 22.80 -12.44 22.22
N ALA A 280 23.82 -12.62 23.07
CA ALA A 280 23.99 -11.79 24.28
C ALA A 280 24.31 -10.34 23.89
N PHE A 281 25.15 -10.12 22.89
CA PHE A 281 25.48 -8.78 22.37
C PHE A 281 24.32 -8.15 21.60
N TYR A 282 23.52 -8.92 20.87
CA TYR A 282 22.28 -8.44 20.27
C TYR A 282 21.32 -7.89 21.34
N VAL A 283 21.10 -8.64 22.42
CA VAL A 283 20.26 -8.19 23.54
C VAL A 283 20.84 -6.96 24.24
N ALA A 284 22.17 -6.96 24.46
CA ALA A 284 22.85 -5.82 25.07
C ALA A 284 22.71 -4.54 24.22
N GLY A 285 22.88 -4.63 22.91
CA GLY A 285 22.69 -3.52 21.96
C GLY A 285 21.24 -3.00 21.99
N SER A 286 20.26 -3.91 21.94
CA SER A 286 18.85 -3.56 22.01
C SER A 286 18.45 -2.88 23.31
N MET A 287 19.00 -3.30 24.44
CA MET A 287 18.74 -2.67 25.73
C MET A 287 19.48 -1.34 25.87
N ALA A 288 20.72 -1.26 25.39
CA ALA A 288 21.56 -0.06 25.49
C ALA A 288 20.94 1.13 24.72
N ILE A 289 20.43 0.89 23.50
CA ILE A 289 19.78 1.94 22.71
C ILE A 289 18.51 2.44 23.38
N LYS A 290 17.69 1.55 23.94
CA LYS A 290 16.48 1.96 24.69
C LYS A 290 16.82 2.81 25.91
N ASP A 291 17.84 2.44 26.67
CA ASP A 291 18.31 3.23 27.83
C ASP A 291 18.88 4.58 27.39
N ALA A 292 19.68 4.60 26.33
CA ALA A 292 20.22 5.84 25.78
C ALA A 292 19.11 6.78 25.28
N MET A 293 18.13 6.29 24.54
CA MET A 293 17.04 7.09 24.04
C MET A 293 16.19 7.70 25.14
N ASN A 294 15.88 6.95 26.21
CA ASN A 294 15.16 7.49 27.36
C ASN A 294 15.88 8.68 28.02
N LYS A 295 17.21 8.68 28.00
CA LYS A 295 18.05 9.77 28.51
C LYS A 295 18.21 10.93 27.53
N ALA A 296 18.03 10.68 26.24
CA ALA A 296 18.27 11.62 25.14
C ALA A 296 17.12 12.59 24.87
N THR A 297 16.11 12.65 25.72
CA THR A 297 14.90 13.45 25.52
C THR A 297 14.23 13.09 24.20
N PRO A 298 13.52 11.93 24.12
CA PRO A 298 12.85 11.50 22.91
C PRO A 298 11.71 12.45 22.54
N ALA A 299 11.48 12.63 21.23
CA ALA A 299 10.44 13.48 20.68
C ALA A 299 9.66 12.74 19.59
N LEU A 300 8.38 13.10 19.46
CA LEU A 300 7.51 12.61 18.41
C LEU A 300 7.61 13.53 17.19
N LEU A 301 7.74 12.93 16.01
CA LEU A 301 7.72 13.63 14.74
C LEU A 301 6.39 13.36 14.02
N GLU A 302 5.77 14.41 13.50
CA GLU A 302 4.60 14.35 12.63
C GLU A 302 5.03 14.46 11.17
N PRO A 303 4.32 13.79 10.22
CA PRO A 303 4.61 13.99 8.79
C PRO A 303 4.17 15.39 8.36
N TYR A 304 5.01 16.04 7.54
CA TYR A 304 4.64 17.22 6.78
C TYR A 304 4.31 16.81 5.35
N MET A 305 3.26 17.39 4.78
CA MET A 305 2.82 17.09 3.42
C MET A 305 2.57 18.38 2.64
N ASP A 306 2.92 18.39 1.36
CA ASP A 306 2.48 19.40 0.43
C ASP A 306 1.06 19.07 0.00
N VAL A 307 0.15 20.05 0.10
CA VAL A 307 -1.27 19.89 -0.19
C VAL A 307 -1.69 20.93 -1.23
N GLU A 308 -2.25 20.46 -2.34
CA GLU A 308 -2.90 21.29 -3.34
C GLU A 308 -4.41 21.20 -3.18
N VAL A 309 -5.07 22.35 -3.04
CA VAL A 309 -6.53 22.43 -2.91
C VAL A 309 -7.08 23.24 -4.06
N VAL A 310 -7.91 22.61 -4.89
CA VAL A 310 -8.64 23.26 -5.97
C VAL A 310 -10.06 23.53 -5.51
N THR A 311 -10.46 24.81 -5.52
CA THR A 311 -11.78 25.24 -5.04
C THR A 311 -12.31 26.41 -5.88
N PRO A 312 -13.63 26.57 -6.03
CA PRO A 312 -14.24 27.81 -6.57
C PRO A 312 -13.87 29.00 -5.69
N ASP A 313 -13.78 30.17 -6.32
CA ASP A 313 -13.39 31.44 -5.66
C ASP A 313 -14.26 31.78 -4.44
N ASP A 314 -15.55 31.48 -4.50
CA ASP A 314 -16.51 31.73 -3.42
C ASP A 314 -16.16 31.04 -2.10
N TYR A 315 -15.42 29.94 -2.15
CA TYR A 315 -15.01 29.13 -0.98
C TYR A 315 -13.55 29.35 -0.56
N LEU A 316 -12.80 30.19 -1.27
CA LEU A 316 -11.36 30.40 -1.02
C LEU A 316 -11.11 30.85 0.43
N GLY A 317 -11.91 31.75 0.97
CA GLY A 317 -11.78 32.25 2.32
C GLY A 317 -11.97 31.17 3.39
N ASP A 318 -12.97 30.32 3.21
CA ASP A 318 -13.28 29.23 4.14
C ASP A 318 -12.17 28.16 4.11
N VAL A 319 -11.67 27.81 2.92
CA VAL A 319 -10.57 26.86 2.76
C VAL A 319 -9.29 27.38 3.39
N MET A 320 -8.92 28.65 3.16
CA MET A 320 -7.76 29.27 3.80
C MET A 320 -7.89 29.29 5.32
N GLY A 321 -9.08 29.60 5.83
CA GLY A 321 -9.38 29.57 7.25
C GLY A 321 -9.20 28.19 7.87
N ASP A 322 -9.70 27.14 7.22
CA ASP A 322 -9.58 25.75 7.68
C ASP A 322 -8.10 25.28 7.64
N LEU A 323 -7.38 25.56 6.56
CA LEU A 323 -5.95 25.20 6.44
C LEU A 323 -5.12 25.86 7.54
N ASN A 324 -5.32 27.15 7.79
CA ASN A 324 -4.63 27.85 8.88
C ASN A 324 -5.00 27.27 10.26
N GLY A 325 -6.27 26.93 10.47
CA GLY A 325 -6.72 26.24 11.70
C GLY A 325 -6.06 24.89 11.92
N ARG A 326 -5.67 24.20 10.85
CA ARG A 326 -4.92 22.92 10.87
C ARG A 326 -3.40 23.10 10.88
N ARG A 327 -2.89 24.29 11.15
CA ARG A 327 -1.46 24.63 11.15
C ARG A 327 -0.82 24.55 9.75
N GLY A 328 -1.62 24.60 8.69
CA GLY A 328 -1.15 24.70 7.32
C GLY A 328 -0.47 26.05 7.04
N ARG A 329 0.48 26.05 6.14
CA ARG A 329 1.10 27.28 5.61
C ARG A 329 0.67 27.43 4.15
N VAL A 330 -0.20 28.40 3.90
CA VAL A 330 -0.61 28.73 2.53
C VAL A 330 0.54 29.48 1.86
N GLN A 331 0.94 29.04 0.67
CA GLN A 331 2.02 29.65 -0.15
C GLN A 331 1.43 30.50 -1.26
#